data_2597c557f82a15e5a6470f0374ccc286
#
_entry.id   2597c557f82a15e5a6470f0374ccc286
#
_cell.length_a   1.000
_cell.length_b   1.000
_cell.length_c   1.000
_cell.angle_alpha   90.00
_cell.angle_beta   90.00
_cell.angle_gamma   90.00
#
_symmetry.space_group_name_H-M   'P 1'
#
loop_
_entity.id
_entity.type
_entity.pdbx_description
1 polymer ?
#
loop_
_entity_poly.entity_id
_entity_poly.type
_entity_poly.pdbx_seq_one_letter_code
_entity_poly.pdbx_strand_id
1 'polypeptide(L)'
;MKKIAIAAAALFAFSGTAHAQMVRAQDPSSVARALQGAGYKAEMTKDDTGDPLIRSTSSGSNFAIFFFGCTKNVDCRTIQFFAGYDRDKSPSLSQMNDWNSKKRFGRAYLSDKGAARIEMDVDLDDGGISTKLFEDNLEFWVLLMAQFEKHIDS
;
A
#
# COMPACT_ATOMS: atom_id res chain seq x y z
N MET A 1 20.47 44.95 -54.43
CA MET A 1 20.26 45.04 -52.98
C MET A 1 19.29 43.93 -52.58
N LYS A 2 19.82 42.81 -51.99
CA LYS A 2 19.02 41.64 -51.57
C LYS A 2 18.65 41.84 -50.07
N LYS A 3 17.35 41.91 -49.80
CA LYS A 3 16.83 41.98 -48.43
C LYS A 3 16.75 40.56 -47.86
N ILE A 4 17.52 40.25 -46.80
CA ILE A 4 17.46 39.01 -46.04
C ILE A 4 16.41 39.21 -44.96
N ALA A 5 15.32 38.44 -45.03
CA ALA A 5 14.31 38.39 -43.99
C ALA A 5 14.73 37.29 -42.97
N ILE A 6 14.99 37.69 -41.72
CA ILE A 6 15.29 36.79 -40.59
C ILE A 6 13.94 36.44 -39.97
N ALA A 7 13.53 35.18 -40.11
CA ALA A 7 12.36 34.64 -39.42
C ALA A 7 12.78 34.19 -37.99
N ALA A 8 12.27 34.88 -36.97
CA ALA A 8 12.46 34.50 -35.57
C ALA A 8 11.46 33.40 -35.26
N ALA A 9 11.97 32.17 -35.04
CA ALA A 9 11.18 31.07 -34.53
C ALA A 9 11.04 31.19 -33.00
N ALA A 10 9.84 31.51 -32.53
CA ALA A 10 9.53 31.52 -31.10
C ALA A 10 9.35 30.07 -30.59
N LEU A 11 10.30 29.59 -29.79
CA LEU A 11 10.19 28.34 -29.04
C LEU A 11 9.22 28.57 -27.87
N PHE A 12 8.01 28.07 -27.96
CA PHE A 12 7.11 27.94 -26.83
C PHE A 12 7.55 26.76 -25.96
N ALA A 13 8.21 27.05 -24.84
CA ALA A 13 8.45 26.07 -23.81
C ALA A 13 7.13 25.75 -23.09
N PHE A 14 6.54 24.59 -23.37
CA PHE A 14 5.43 24.06 -22.58
C PHE A 14 5.99 23.61 -21.22
N SER A 15 5.84 24.47 -20.21
CA SER A 15 6.04 24.10 -18.81
C SER A 15 4.85 23.23 -18.37
N GLY A 16 4.93 21.91 -18.62
CA GLY A 16 4.00 20.97 -18.06
C GLY A 16 4.14 20.95 -16.54
N THR A 17 3.14 21.42 -15.81
CA THR A 17 3.06 21.21 -14.35
C THR A 17 2.90 19.73 -14.11
N ALA A 18 3.94 19.07 -13.64
CA ALA A 18 3.84 17.69 -13.15
C ALA A 18 2.95 17.70 -11.89
N HIS A 19 1.67 17.42 -12.05
CA HIS A 19 0.81 17.15 -10.91
C HIS A 19 1.32 15.85 -10.24
N ALA A 20 1.70 15.95 -8.97
CA ALA A 20 2.04 14.77 -8.18
C ALA A 20 0.85 13.79 -8.22
N GLN A 21 1.08 12.57 -8.70
CA GLN A 21 0.03 11.58 -8.76
C GLN A 21 -0.36 11.19 -7.33
N MET A 22 -1.65 11.34 -7.01
CA MET A 22 -2.20 11.04 -5.70
C MET A 22 -2.70 9.60 -5.66
N VAL A 23 -2.43 8.93 -4.53
CA VAL A 23 -2.97 7.62 -4.17
C VAL A 23 -4.16 7.85 -3.25
N ARG A 24 -5.33 7.32 -3.61
CA ARG A 24 -6.60 7.58 -2.93
C ARG A 24 -7.36 6.29 -2.70
N ALA A 25 -7.98 6.14 -1.54
CA ALA A 25 -8.86 5.00 -1.26
C ALA A 25 -10.16 5.05 -2.09
N GLN A 26 -10.63 6.24 -2.47
CA GLN A 26 -11.76 6.45 -3.37
C GLN A 26 -11.49 5.93 -4.80
N ASP A 27 -10.22 5.85 -5.21
CA ASP A 27 -9.78 5.25 -6.47
C ASP A 27 -8.83 4.07 -6.19
N PRO A 28 -9.36 2.85 -5.94
CA PRO A 28 -8.53 1.65 -5.71
C PRO A 28 -7.53 1.37 -6.82
N SER A 29 -7.84 1.81 -8.05
CA SER A 29 -6.90 1.70 -9.18
C SER A 29 -5.67 2.58 -8.99
N SER A 30 -5.75 3.69 -8.26
CA SER A 30 -4.57 4.51 -7.92
C SER A 30 -3.61 3.78 -7.00
N VAL A 31 -4.13 3.02 -6.02
CA VAL A 31 -3.34 2.15 -5.13
C VAL A 31 -2.68 1.03 -5.92
N ALA A 32 -3.44 0.37 -6.81
CA ALA A 32 -2.90 -0.69 -7.66
C ALA A 32 -1.78 -0.18 -8.59
N ARG A 33 -1.97 0.99 -9.21
CA ARG A 33 -0.92 1.62 -10.06
C ARG A 33 0.33 1.98 -9.26
N ALA A 34 0.17 2.50 -8.03
CA ALA A 34 1.30 2.83 -7.17
C ALA A 34 2.11 1.57 -6.78
N LEU A 35 1.42 0.46 -6.43
CA LEU A 35 2.05 -0.84 -6.21
C LEU A 35 2.83 -1.32 -7.44
N GLN A 36 2.22 -1.27 -8.62
CA GLN A 36 2.85 -1.69 -9.87
C GLN A 36 4.05 -0.81 -10.22
N GLY A 37 3.94 0.51 -10.01
CA GLY A 37 5.04 1.46 -10.19
C GLY A 37 6.23 1.17 -9.28
N ALA A 38 5.99 0.68 -8.07
CA ALA A 38 7.01 0.22 -7.13
C ALA A 38 7.52 -1.22 -7.41
N GLY A 39 7.06 -1.87 -8.49
CA GLY A 39 7.53 -3.20 -8.92
C GLY A 39 6.80 -4.40 -8.31
N TYR A 40 5.68 -4.18 -7.63
CA TYR A 40 4.87 -5.24 -7.02
C TYR A 40 3.71 -5.65 -7.92
N LYS A 41 3.23 -6.89 -7.76
CA LYS A 41 1.97 -7.32 -8.36
C LYS A 41 0.80 -6.62 -7.69
N ALA A 42 -0.27 -6.35 -8.45
CA ALA A 42 -1.51 -5.80 -7.91
C ALA A 42 -2.69 -6.51 -8.59
N GLU A 43 -3.23 -7.51 -7.92
CA GLU A 43 -4.43 -8.22 -8.36
C GLU A 43 -5.65 -7.61 -7.66
N MET A 44 -6.44 -6.86 -8.40
CA MET A 44 -7.66 -6.26 -7.87
C MET A 44 -8.77 -7.31 -7.79
N THR A 45 -9.43 -7.39 -6.65
CA THR A 45 -10.56 -8.27 -6.35
C THR A 45 -11.51 -7.60 -5.35
N LYS A 46 -12.33 -8.38 -4.67
CA LYS A 46 -13.23 -7.93 -3.60
C LYS A 46 -13.04 -8.80 -2.37
N ASP A 47 -13.30 -8.22 -1.21
CA ASP A 47 -13.40 -8.97 0.04
C ASP A 47 -14.78 -9.62 0.21
N ASP A 48 -15.02 -10.27 1.36
CA ASP A 48 -16.25 -10.98 1.66
C ASP A 48 -17.48 -10.06 1.84
N THR A 49 -17.25 -8.76 2.05
CA THR A 49 -18.31 -7.73 2.13
C THR A 49 -18.58 -7.06 0.79
N GLY A 50 -17.75 -7.33 -0.21
CA GLY A 50 -17.81 -6.75 -1.55
C GLY A 50 -16.99 -5.48 -1.72
N ASP A 51 -16.27 -5.02 -0.69
CA ASP A 51 -15.37 -3.89 -0.76
C ASP A 51 -14.12 -4.21 -1.61
N PRO A 52 -13.46 -3.21 -2.18
CA PRO A 52 -12.23 -3.43 -2.94
C PRO A 52 -11.15 -4.14 -2.10
N LEU A 53 -10.41 -5.03 -2.74
CA LEU A 53 -9.28 -5.73 -2.18
C LEU A 53 -8.17 -5.82 -3.24
N ILE A 54 -6.92 -5.59 -2.85
CA ILE A 54 -5.76 -5.84 -3.71
C ILE A 54 -4.92 -6.95 -3.09
N ARG A 55 -4.60 -8.00 -3.88
CA ARG A 55 -3.66 -9.03 -3.49
C ARG A 55 -2.31 -8.77 -4.12
N SER A 56 -1.26 -9.00 -3.34
CA SER A 56 0.13 -8.78 -3.75
C SER A 56 1.07 -9.77 -3.08
N THR A 57 2.34 -9.71 -3.48
CA THR A 57 3.40 -10.57 -2.92
C THR A 57 4.69 -9.78 -2.77
N SER A 58 5.47 -10.10 -1.73
CA SER A 58 6.82 -9.61 -1.54
C SER A 58 7.72 -10.73 -1.02
N SER A 59 8.86 -10.97 -1.66
CA SER A 59 9.87 -11.96 -1.23
C SER A 59 9.30 -13.37 -0.96
N GLY A 60 8.27 -13.78 -1.71
CA GLY A 60 7.60 -15.07 -1.55
C GLY A 60 6.43 -15.07 -0.56
N SER A 61 6.24 -14.02 0.23
CA SER A 61 5.12 -13.89 1.16
C SER A 61 3.96 -13.11 0.55
N ASN A 62 2.75 -13.60 0.76
CA ASN A 62 1.53 -12.96 0.28
C ASN A 62 1.09 -11.86 1.26
N PHE A 63 0.55 -10.77 0.71
CA PHE A 63 -0.17 -9.76 1.48
C PHE A 63 -1.37 -9.24 0.71
N ALA A 64 -2.25 -8.57 1.43
CA ALA A 64 -3.42 -7.91 0.87
C ALA A 64 -3.47 -6.45 1.29
N ILE A 65 -4.17 -5.63 0.52
CA ILE A 65 -4.57 -4.28 0.89
C ILE A 65 -6.09 -4.27 0.90
N PHE A 66 -6.66 -4.17 2.09
CA PHE A 66 -8.08 -3.98 2.32
C PHE A 66 -8.44 -2.50 2.26
N PHE A 67 -9.68 -2.22 1.89
CA PHE A 67 -10.23 -0.87 1.85
C PHE A 67 -11.35 -0.77 2.88
N PHE A 68 -11.38 0.34 3.63
CA PHE A 68 -12.35 0.55 4.70
C PHE A 68 -13.02 1.91 4.63
N GLY A 69 -14.13 2.04 5.37
CA GLY A 69 -14.95 3.24 5.37
C GLY A 69 -15.65 3.46 4.04
N CYS A 70 -15.91 2.40 3.28
CA CYS A 70 -16.53 2.46 1.98
C CYS A 70 -18.04 2.77 2.08
N THR A 71 -18.57 3.48 1.11
CA THR A 71 -20.01 3.72 0.94
C THR A 71 -20.51 2.87 -0.23
N LYS A 72 -21.32 1.84 0.05
CA LYS A 72 -21.85 0.90 -0.97
C LYS A 72 -20.73 0.26 -1.82
N ASN A 73 -19.67 -0.18 -1.17
CA ASN A 73 -18.48 -0.80 -1.76
C ASN A 73 -17.65 0.11 -2.71
N VAL A 74 -17.83 1.41 -2.59
CA VAL A 74 -17.05 2.45 -3.30
C VAL A 74 -16.78 3.61 -2.34
N ASP A 75 -16.04 4.60 -2.79
CA ASP A 75 -15.75 5.81 -2.01
C ASP A 75 -15.17 5.51 -0.63
N CYS A 76 -14.15 4.64 -0.61
CA CYS A 76 -13.46 4.23 0.61
C CYS A 76 -12.54 5.34 1.14
N ARG A 77 -12.21 5.31 2.43
CA ARG A 77 -11.42 6.37 3.10
C ARG A 77 -10.04 5.94 3.49
N THR A 78 -9.89 4.70 3.94
CA THR A 78 -8.61 4.18 4.44
C THR A 78 -8.24 2.88 3.75
N ILE A 79 -6.96 2.53 3.82
CA ILE A 79 -6.47 1.21 3.43
C ILE A 79 -5.75 0.55 4.60
N GLN A 80 -5.72 -0.77 4.59
CA GLN A 80 -4.96 -1.57 5.54
C GLN A 80 -4.13 -2.60 4.78
N PHE A 81 -2.82 -2.55 4.97
CA PHE A 81 -1.94 -3.65 4.61
C PHE A 81 -2.14 -4.80 5.60
N PHE A 82 -2.22 -6.01 5.10
CA PHE A 82 -2.52 -7.21 5.88
C PHE A 82 -1.69 -8.39 5.40
N ALA A 83 -1.10 -9.14 6.34
CA ALA A 83 -0.52 -10.44 6.07
C ALA A 83 -0.90 -11.44 7.17
N GLY A 84 -1.11 -12.69 6.76
CA GLY A 84 -1.44 -13.80 7.65
C GLY A 84 -0.49 -14.97 7.43
N TYR A 85 -0.08 -15.59 8.54
CA TYR A 85 0.87 -16.67 8.57
C TYR A 85 0.28 -17.85 9.34
N ASP A 86 0.00 -18.92 8.63
CA ASP A 86 -0.34 -20.20 9.22
C ASP A 86 0.96 -20.98 9.47
N ARG A 87 1.16 -21.42 10.68
CA ARG A 87 2.33 -22.20 11.11
C ARG A 87 1.87 -23.51 11.77
N ASP A 88 2.64 -24.57 11.61
CA ASP A 88 2.36 -25.87 12.28
C ASP A 88 2.27 -25.72 13.79
N LYS A 89 3.10 -24.86 14.35
CA LYS A 89 3.04 -24.43 15.74
C LYS A 89 2.61 -22.95 15.80
N SER A 90 1.44 -22.71 16.36
CA SER A 90 0.95 -21.34 16.57
C SER A 90 1.91 -20.54 17.47
N PRO A 91 2.26 -19.31 17.10
CA PRO A 91 2.97 -18.40 18.00
C PRO A 91 2.16 -18.12 19.26
N SER A 92 2.82 -17.65 20.31
CA SER A 92 2.17 -17.34 21.58
C SER A 92 1.63 -15.89 21.60
N LEU A 93 0.66 -15.63 22.47
CA LEU A 93 0.20 -14.28 22.78
C LEU A 93 1.33 -13.40 23.33
N SER A 94 2.30 -13.99 24.04
CA SER A 94 3.48 -13.28 24.53
C SER A 94 4.35 -12.76 23.39
N GLN A 95 4.53 -13.55 22.31
CA GLN A 95 5.24 -13.09 21.11
C GLN A 95 4.51 -11.93 20.43
N MET A 96 3.17 -11.99 20.33
CA MET A 96 2.39 -10.86 19.78
C MET A 96 2.53 -9.61 20.63
N ASN A 97 2.47 -9.73 21.94
CA ASN A 97 2.64 -8.61 22.86
C ASN A 97 4.07 -8.04 22.81
N ASP A 98 5.08 -8.90 22.73
CA ASP A 98 6.49 -8.49 22.58
C ASP A 98 6.69 -7.70 21.26
N TRP A 99 6.12 -8.17 20.16
CA TRP A 99 6.11 -7.43 18.91
C TRP A 99 5.49 -6.03 19.07
N ASN A 100 4.26 -5.97 19.56
CA ASN A 100 3.51 -4.71 19.70
C ASN A 100 4.19 -3.71 20.64
N SER A 101 4.93 -4.18 21.64
CA SER A 101 5.67 -3.31 22.57
C SER A 101 6.97 -2.73 21.97
N LYS A 102 7.54 -3.38 20.96
CA LYS A 102 8.84 -3.01 20.37
C LYS A 102 8.73 -2.34 19.00
N LYS A 103 7.59 -2.48 18.31
CA LYS A 103 7.39 -1.95 16.95
C LYS A 103 6.37 -0.82 16.94
N ARG A 104 6.71 0.25 16.21
CA ARG A 104 5.84 1.44 16.11
C ARG A 104 4.72 1.27 15.09
N PHE A 105 5.00 0.56 14.02
CA PHE A 105 4.06 0.29 12.93
C PHE A 105 3.76 -1.20 12.89
N GLY A 106 2.57 -1.55 12.47
CA GLY A 106 2.16 -2.94 12.34
C GLY A 106 1.69 -3.55 13.66
N ARG A 107 0.38 -3.67 13.77
CA ARG A 107 -0.31 -4.35 14.87
C ARG A 107 -0.29 -5.86 14.61
N ALA A 108 0.16 -6.65 15.60
CA ALA A 108 0.17 -8.11 15.53
C ALA A 108 -0.84 -8.74 16.48
N TYR A 109 -1.48 -9.83 16.04
CA TYR A 109 -2.42 -10.61 16.84
C TYR A 109 -2.54 -12.06 16.33
N LEU A 110 -3.18 -12.91 17.11
CA LEU A 110 -3.58 -14.25 16.68
C LEU A 110 -5.04 -14.25 16.28
N SER A 111 -5.35 -14.88 15.15
CA SER A 111 -6.73 -15.18 14.78
C SER A 111 -7.34 -16.23 15.74
N ASP A 112 -8.65 -16.41 15.71
CA ASP A 112 -9.37 -17.45 16.48
C ASP A 112 -8.84 -18.87 16.22
N LYS A 113 -8.20 -19.08 15.07
CA LYS A 113 -7.57 -20.36 14.67
C LYS A 113 -6.08 -20.45 15.02
N GLY A 114 -5.53 -19.43 15.70
CA GLY A 114 -4.12 -19.39 16.09
C GLY A 114 -3.16 -18.94 14.99
N ALA A 115 -3.63 -18.52 13.82
CA ALA A 115 -2.78 -17.95 12.78
C ALA A 115 -2.28 -16.58 13.20
N ALA A 116 -0.97 -16.32 13.02
CA ALA A 116 -0.40 -14.99 13.26
C ALA A 116 -0.85 -14.01 12.17
N ARG A 117 -1.22 -12.80 12.57
CA ARG A 117 -1.67 -11.72 11.71
C ARG A 117 -0.86 -10.47 11.99
N ILE A 118 -0.56 -9.71 10.95
CA ILE A 118 0.02 -8.38 11.06
C ILE A 118 -0.71 -7.43 10.12
N GLU A 119 -0.98 -6.22 10.60
CA GLU A 119 -1.75 -5.19 9.89
C GLU A 119 -1.10 -3.82 10.07
N MET A 120 -1.22 -2.98 9.05
CA MET A 120 -0.81 -1.58 9.10
C MET A 120 -1.83 -0.71 8.37
N ASP A 121 -2.45 0.20 9.11
CA ASP A 121 -3.44 1.13 8.57
C ASP A 121 -2.78 2.36 7.96
N VAL A 122 -3.34 2.86 6.86
CA VAL A 122 -2.97 4.13 6.23
C VAL A 122 -4.23 4.92 5.92
N ASP A 123 -4.31 6.11 6.50
CA ASP A 123 -5.40 7.04 6.22
C ASP A 123 -5.18 7.72 4.86
N LEU A 124 -6.20 7.64 3.98
CA LEU A 124 -6.23 8.23 2.66
C LEU A 124 -7.45 9.15 2.46
N ASP A 125 -8.10 9.53 3.57
CA ASP A 125 -9.19 10.51 3.54
C ASP A 125 -8.67 11.90 3.13
N ASP A 126 -9.56 12.85 2.87
CA ASP A 126 -9.23 14.24 2.50
C ASP A 126 -8.24 14.40 1.32
N GLY A 127 -8.38 13.54 0.30
CA GLY A 127 -7.65 13.70 -0.96
C GLY A 127 -6.49 12.74 -1.18
N GLY A 128 -6.20 11.88 -0.20
CA GLY A 128 -5.17 10.85 -0.32
C GLY A 128 -3.76 11.35 -0.02
N ILE A 129 -2.76 10.55 -0.39
CA ILE A 129 -1.35 10.84 -0.19
C ILE A 129 -0.59 10.83 -1.51
N SER A 130 0.58 11.48 -1.56
CA SER A 130 1.44 11.40 -2.75
C SER A 130 1.92 9.97 -3.01
N THR A 131 2.18 9.63 -4.27
CA THR A 131 2.78 8.34 -4.64
C THR A 131 4.06 8.07 -3.85
N LYS A 132 4.89 9.10 -3.62
CA LYS A 132 6.13 8.95 -2.85
C LYS A 132 5.86 8.54 -1.40
N LEU A 133 4.88 9.13 -0.74
CA LEU A 133 4.52 8.75 0.63
C LEU A 133 3.90 7.35 0.69
N PHE A 134 3.14 6.96 -0.34
CA PHE A 134 2.65 5.59 -0.47
C PHE A 134 3.79 4.59 -0.61
N GLU A 135 4.79 4.87 -1.43
CA GLU A 135 5.99 4.05 -1.59
C GLU A 135 6.76 3.91 -0.27
N ASP A 136 6.93 4.99 0.49
CA ASP A 136 7.56 4.95 1.81
C ASP A 136 6.76 4.05 2.80
N ASN A 137 5.42 4.12 2.80
CA ASN A 137 4.58 3.21 3.60
C ASN A 137 4.70 1.75 3.14
N LEU A 138 4.79 1.51 1.84
CA LEU A 138 4.99 0.17 1.27
C LEU A 138 6.36 -0.41 1.66
N GLU A 139 7.42 0.38 1.66
CA GLU A 139 8.75 -0.03 2.14
C GLU A 139 8.70 -0.41 3.63
N PHE A 140 8.04 0.39 4.47
CA PHE A 140 7.81 0.04 5.88
C PHE A 140 7.05 -1.28 6.01
N TRP A 141 5.98 -1.45 5.24
CA TRP A 141 5.19 -2.67 5.26
C TRP A 141 6.00 -3.92 4.93
N VAL A 142 6.77 -3.89 3.84
CA VAL A 142 7.61 -5.02 3.41
C VAL A 142 8.66 -5.37 4.46
N LEU A 143 9.29 -4.36 5.08
CA LEU A 143 10.23 -4.56 6.18
C LEU A 143 9.56 -5.17 7.41
N LEU A 144 8.36 -4.70 7.76
CA LEU A 144 7.58 -5.24 8.88
C LEU A 144 7.22 -6.72 8.65
N MET A 145 6.75 -7.08 7.46
CA MET A 145 6.46 -8.48 7.11
C MET A 145 7.70 -9.37 7.33
N ALA A 146 8.84 -9.00 6.76
CA ALA A 146 10.07 -9.78 6.87
C ALA A 146 10.60 -9.91 8.31
N GLN A 147 10.42 -8.87 9.13
CA GLN A 147 10.78 -8.91 10.55
C GLN A 147 9.78 -9.72 11.36
N PHE A 148 8.50 -9.65 11.03
CA PHE A 148 7.44 -10.37 11.72
C PHE A 148 7.56 -11.89 11.49
N GLU A 149 7.82 -12.32 10.26
CA GLU A 149 8.09 -13.73 9.95
C GLU A 149 9.22 -14.29 10.84
N LYS A 150 10.35 -13.61 10.92
CA LYS A 150 11.46 -14.01 11.78
C LYS A 150 11.08 -14.02 13.26
N HIS A 151 10.22 -13.11 13.69
CA HIS A 151 9.78 -13.00 15.08
C HIS A 151 8.87 -14.15 15.49
N ILE A 152 7.98 -14.60 14.61
CA ILE A 152 7.06 -15.69 14.90
C ILE A 152 7.69 -17.08 14.73
N ASP A 153 8.81 -17.19 14.01
CA ASP A 153 9.56 -18.41 13.78
C ASP A 153 10.70 -18.62 14.81
N SER A 154 10.86 -17.68 15.80
CA SER A 154 11.90 -17.71 16.84
C SER A 154 11.54 -18.53 18.07
#